data_d4dc045a955deaee547505a142d9fe26
#
_entry.id   d4dc045a955deaee547505a142d9fe26
#
_cell.length_a   1.000
_cell.length_b   1.000
_cell.length_c   1.000
_cell.angle_alpha   90.00
_cell.angle_beta   90.00
_cell.angle_gamma   90.00
#
_symmetry.space_group_name_H-M   'P 1'
#
loop_
_entity.id
_entity.type
_entity.pdbx_description
1 polymer ?
#
loop_
_entity_poly.entity_id
_entity_poly.type
_entity_poly.pdbx_seq_one_letter_code
_entity_poly.pdbx_strand_id
1 'polypeptide(L)'
;MKKTLKLTESQLQQLIKRKLREQEEEEIDVDVEQTDDMNISELGSRLLHSQTQSHIFHLQTDSYAEHKALQDFYEGIDGLLDELIEAYQGQHDNVKNYKNYPMVNYSGKESVVDYFEELLENVKNLTEEYPSYLRNLIDDIEVLITSTLYKLRKLS
;
A
#
# COMPACT_ATOMS: atom_id res chain seq x y z
N MET A 1 20.40 -32.74 39.04
CA MET A 1 21.77 -32.19 39.21
C MET A 1 22.02 -31.18 38.09
N LYS A 2 22.16 -29.88 38.43
CA LYS A 2 22.51 -28.85 37.45
C LYS A 2 24.03 -28.95 37.15
N LYS A 3 24.38 -29.29 35.90
CA LYS A 3 25.80 -29.27 35.45
C LYS A 3 26.16 -27.79 35.20
N THR A 4 27.05 -27.28 36.03
CA THR A 4 27.66 -25.95 35.83
C THR A 4 28.82 -26.11 34.85
N LEU A 5 28.67 -25.57 33.63
CA LEU A 5 29.77 -25.51 32.66
C LEU A 5 30.63 -24.27 33.03
N LYS A 6 31.92 -24.52 33.34
CA LYS A 6 32.91 -23.45 33.48
C LYS A 6 33.50 -23.14 32.09
N LEU A 7 33.15 -22.03 31.53
CA LEU A 7 33.72 -21.51 30.29
C LEU A 7 34.88 -20.56 30.58
N THR A 8 35.92 -20.62 29.77
CA THR A 8 36.98 -19.62 29.80
C THR A 8 36.46 -18.33 29.17
N GLU A 9 37.08 -17.19 29.51
CA GLU A 9 36.70 -15.88 28.99
C GLU A 9 36.72 -15.83 27.46
N SER A 10 37.68 -16.48 26.82
CA SER A 10 37.75 -16.64 25.35
C SER A 10 36.59 -17.43 24.77
N GLN A 11 36.18 -18.51 25.45
CA GLN A 11 35.02 -19.32 25.02
C GLN A 11 33.72 -18.58 25.20
N LEU A 12 33.61 -17.78 26.25
CA LEU A 12 32.44 -16.91 26.46
C LEU A 12 32.31 -15.83 25.37
N GLN A 13 33.42 -15.17 25.01
CA GLN A 13 33.45 -14.19 23.93
C GLN A 13 33.12 -14.80 22.57
N GLN A 14 33.59 -16.00 22.28
CA GLN A 14 33.24 -16.69 21.04
C GLN A 14 31.74 -17.09 21.00
N LEU A 15 31.16 -17.49 22.14
CA LEU A 15 29.76 -17.83 22.26
C LEU A 15 28.88 -16.62 22.10
N ILE A 16 29.26 -15.48 22.67
CA ILE A 16 28.54 -14.20 22.52
C ILE A 16 28.60 -13.72 21.06
N LYS A 17 29.78 -13.75 20.42
CA LYS A 17 29.90 -13.41 18.99
C LYS A 17 29.05 -14.30 18.10
N ARG A 18 29.01 -15.62 18.38
CA ARG A 18 28.19 -16.55 17.62
C ARG A 18 26.70 -16.30 17.81
N LYS A 19 26.27 -16.03 19.05
CA LYS A 19 24.86 -15.69 19.35
C LYS A 19 24.41 -14.38 18.76
N LEU A 20 25.25 -13.35 18.77
CA LEU A 20 24.95 -12.08 18.11
C LEU A 20 24.84 -12.25 16.60
N ARG A 21 25.71 -13.07 15.99
CA ARG A 21 25.67 -13.35 14.57
C ARG A 21 24.44 -14.19 14.17
N GLU A 22 24.07 -15.19 15.00
CA GLU A 22 22.83 -15.98 14.82
C GLU A 22 21.58 -15.08 14.96
N GLN A 23 21.59 -14.05 15.82
CA GLN A 23 20.50 -13.08 15.93
C GLN A 23 20.46 -12.08 14.76
N GLU A 24 21.63 -11.63 14.28
CA GLU A 24 21.70 -10.78 13.07
C GLU A 24 21.28 -11.54 11.80
N GLU A 25 21.60 -12.86 11.70
CA GLU A 25 21.17 -13.70 10.58
C GLU A 25 19.67 -14.08 10.68
N GLU A 26 19.09 -14.23 11.88
CA GLU A 26 17.63 -14.43 12.07
C GLU A 26 16.82 -13.12 11.86
N GLU A 27 17.38 -11.95 12.15
CA GLU A 27 16.70 -10.65 11.88
C GLU A 27 16.76 -10.26 10.39
N ILE A 28 17.74 -10.74 9.61
CA ILE A 28 17.90 -10.38 8.20
C ILE A 28 17.05 -11.26 7.27
N ASP A 29 16.71 -12.51 7.67
CA ASP A 29 15.97 -13.45 6.80
C ASP A 29 14.43 -13.33 6.91
N VAL A 30 13.90 -12.55 7.85
CA VAL A 30 12.45 -12.46 8.08
C VAL A 30 11.80 -11.22 7.42
N ASP A 31 12.57 -10.21 7.02
CA ASP A 31 11.99 -8.90 6.71
C ASP A 31 11.75 -8.60 5.22
N VAL A 32 12.45 -9.21 4.27
CA VAL A 32 12.35 -8.77 2.87
C VAL A 32 11.09 -9.32 2.19
N GLU A 33 10.73 -10.59 2.36
CA GLU A 33 9.49 -11.14 1.78
C GLU A 33 8.22 -10.69 2.52
N GLN A 34 8.27 -10.48 3.86
CA GLN A 34 7.12 -10.02 4.63
C GLN A 34 6.83 -8.52 4.46
N THR A 35 7.83 -7.70 4.17
CA THR A 35 7.63 -6.26 3.90
C THR A 35 6.96 -6.04 2.55
N ASP A 36 7.33 -6.80 1.51
CA ASP A 36 6.72 -6.67 0.19
C ASP A 36 5.25 -7.13 0.20
N ASP A 37 4.93 -8.26 0.85
CA ASP A 37 3.55 -8.73 1.01
C ASP A 37 2.69 -7.77 1.85
N MET A 38 3.26 -7.13 2.87
CA MET A 38 2.55 -6.12 3.65
C MET A 38 2.27 -4.85 2.84
N ASN A 39 3.22 -4.42 2.02
CA ASN A 39 3.06 -3.24 1.20
C ASN A 39 2.01 -3.43 0.11
N ILE A 40 1.99 -4.57 -0.59
CA ILE A 40 0.99 -4.84 -1.63
C ILE A 40 -0.42 -5.02 -1.06
N SER A 41 -0.57 -5.67 0.09
CA SER A 41 -1.88 -5.82 0.74
C SER A 41 -2.42 -4.49 1.28
N GLU A 42 -1.55 -3.62 1.79
CA GLU A 42 -1.89 -2.25 2.20
C GLU A 42 -2.32 -1.41 0.99
N LEU A 43 -1.54 -1.45 -0.10
CA LEU A 43 -1.84 -0.74 -1.34
C LEU A 43 -3.18 -1.21 -1.93
N GLY A 44 -3.36 -2.52 -2.09
CA GLY A 44 -4.62 -3.11 -2.57
C GLY A 44 -5.81 -2.73 -1.70
N SER A 45 -5.64 -2.71 -0.38
CA SER A 45 -6.69 -2.29 0.55
C SER A 45 -7.10 -0.84 0.37
N ARG A 46 -6.13 0.06 0.18
CA ARG A 46 -6.39 1.49 -0.06
C ARG A 46 -7.05 1.73 -1.41
N LEU A 47 -6.66 1.00 -2.44
CA LEU A 47 -7.27 1.12 -3.76
C LEU A 47 -8.71 0.58 -3.78
N LEU A 48 -8.98 -0.58 -3.14
CA LEU A 48 -10.35 -1.08 -2.94
C LEU A 48 -11.22 -0.09 -2.15
N HIS A 49 -10.67 0.47 -1.07
CA HIS A 49 -11.37 1.51 -0.30
C HIS A 49 -11.65 2.73 -1.18
N SER A 50 -10.67 3.18 -1.98
CA SER A 50 -10.82 4.38 -2.81
C SER A 50 -11.91 4.26 -3.88
N GLN A 51 -12.09 3.07 -4.45
CA GLN A 51 -13.18 2.77 -5.38
C GLN A 51 -14.55 3.02 -4.71
N THR A 52 -14.77 2.41 -3.55
CA THR A 52 -16.04 2.55 -2.82
C THR A 52 -16.22 3.97 -2.27
N GLN A 53 -15.18 4.57 -1.72
CA GLN A 53 -15.22 5.92 -1.15
C GLN A 53 -15.52 6.99 -2.20
N SER A 54 -14.89 6.90 -3.37
CA SER A 54 -15.18 7.84 -4.47
C SER A 54 -16.60 7.67 -5.02
N HIS A 55 -17.13 6.45 -5.03
CA HIS A 55 -18.52 6.22 -5.40
C HIS A 55 -19.49 6.83 -4.38
N ILE A 56 -19.18 6.77 -3.07
CA ILE A 56 -19.97 7.47 -2.04
C ILE A 56 -19.94 8.99 -2.26
N PHE A 57 -18.78 9.58 -2.50
CA PHE A 57 -18.67 11.01 -2.81
C PHE A 57 -19.44 11.40 -4.07
N HIS A 58 -19.35 10.57 -5.12
CA HIS A 58 -20.12 10.74 -6.37
C HIS A 58 -21.63 10.78 -6.14
N LEU A 59 -22.16 9.94 -5.23
CA LEU A 59 -23.57 9.90 -4.90
C LEU A 59 -24.03 11.08 -4.02
N GLN A 60 -23.11 11.76 -3.35
CA GLN A 60 -23.41 12.80 -2.37
C GLN A 60 -23.08 14.24 -2.83
N THR A 61 -22.29 14.41 -3.89
CA THR A 61 -21.99 15.75 -4.43
C THR A 61 -23.15 16.33 -5.22
N ASP A 62 -23.38 17.65 -5.09
CA ASP A 62 -24.32 18.41 -5.90
C ASP A 62 -23.67 18.99 -7.16
N SER A 63 -22.34 18.88 -7.31
CA SER A 63 -21.60 19.36 -8.47
C SER A 63 -21.56 18.30 -9.59
N TYR A 64 -22.11 18.63 -10.75
CA TYR A 64 -22.04 17.75 -11.91
C TYR A 64 -20.61 17.42 -12.35
N ALA A 65 -19.71 18.41 -12.25
CA ALA A 65 -18.32 18.22 -12.63
C ALA A 65 -17.58 17.27 -11.67
N GLU A 66 -17.80 17.42 -10.36
CA GLU A 66 -17.28 16.46 -9.36
C GLU A 66 -17.89 15.07 -9.57
N HIS A 67 -19.20 14.99 -9.75
CA HIS A 67 -19.92 13.75 -10.03
C HIS A 67 -19.26 12.98 -11.21
N LYS A 68 -18.97 13.67 -12.32
CA LYS A 68 -18.30 13.05 -13.48
C LYS A 68 -16.85 12.69 -13.20
N ALA A 69 -16.07 13.53 -12.51
CA ALA A 69 -14.69 13.24 -12.17
C ALA A 69 -14.57 12.01 -11.27
N LEU A 70 -15.47 11.89 -10.27
CA LEU A 70 -15.53 10.77 -9.35
C LEU A 70 -16.01 9.49 -10.05
N GLN A 71 -16.96 9.59 -10.99
CA GLN A 71 -17.39 8.48 -11.82
C GLN A 71 -16.22 7.91 -12.62
N ASP A 72 -15.52 8.74 -13.36
CA ASP A 72 -14.38 8.32 -14.16
C ASP A 72 -13.30 7.61 -13.31
N PHE A 73 -13.13 8.07 -12.05
CA PHE A 73 -12.18 7.44 -11.13
C PHE A 73 -12.64 6.05 -10.68
N TYR A 74 -13.85 5.91 -10.08
CA TYR A 74 -14.24 4.61 -9.51
C TYR A 74 -14.47 3.54 -10.59
N GLU A 75 -14.84 3.94 -11.82
CA GLU A 75 -14.93 3.04 -12.96
C GLU A 75 -13.55 2.63 -13.49
N GLY A 76 -12.56 3.54 -13.42
CA GLY A 76 -11.21 3.30 -13.93
C GLY A 76 -10.32 2.53 -12.98
N ILE A 77 -10.45 2.71 -11.66
CA ILE A 77 -9.54 2.11 -10.68
C ILE A 77 -9.70 0.60 -10.57
N ASP A 78 -10.88 0.05 -10.81
CA ASP A 78 -11.20 -1.38 -10.67
C ASP A 78 -10.29 -2.25 -11.53
N GLY A 79 -10.23 -1.96 -12.82
CA GLY A 79 -9.38 -2.72 -13.75
C GLY A 79 -7.88 -2.56 -13.48
N LEU A 80 -7.43 -1.35 -13.10
CA LEU A 80 -6.02 -1.11 -12.78
C LEU A 80 -5.59 -1.84 -11.50
N LEU A 81 -6.48 -1.91 -10.51
CA LEU A 81 -6.24 -2.65 -9.28
C LEU A 81 -6.15 -4.16 -9.54
N ASP A 82 -7.09 -4.71 -10.31
CA ASP A 82 -7.09 -6.13 -10.68
C ASP A 82 -5.78 -6.49 -11.40
N GLU A 83 -5.40 -5.70 -12.41
CA GLU A 83 -4.18 -5.92 -13.18
C GLU A 83 -2.92 -5.87 -12.31
N LEU A 84 -2.84 -4.92 -11.37
CA LEU A 84 -1.73 -4.81 -10.43
C LEU A 84 -1.62 -6.03 -9.51
N ILE A 85 -2.72 -6.43 -8.88
CA ILE A 85 -2.74 -7.57 -7.94
C ILE A 85 -2.48 -8.89 -8.67
N GLU A 86 -3.09 -9.09 -9.84
CA GLU A 86 -2.86 -10.30 -10.66
C GLU A 86 -1.41 -10.39 -11.16
N ALA A 87 -0.81 -9.27 -11.58
CA ALA A 87 0.60 -9.23 -11.99
C ALA A 87 1.54 -9.57 -10.83
N TYR A 88 1.26 -9.08 -9.61
CA TYR A 88 2.00 -9.43 -8.42
C TYR A 88 1.87 -10.93 -8.11
N GLN A 89 0.64 -11.44 -8.01
CA GLN A 89 0.34 -12.85 -7.71
C GLN A 89 0.84 -13.82 -8.79
N GLY A 90 1.11 -13.35 -9.99
CA GLY A 90 1.73 -14.14 -11.06
C GLY A 90 3.17 -14.56 -10.75
N GLN A 91 3.85 -13.87 -9.83
CA GLN A 91 5.24 -14.15 -9.40
C GLN A 91 5.37 -14.44 -7.90
N HIS A 92 4.30 -14.24 -7.13
CA HIS A 92 4.25 -14.40 -5.67
C HIS A 92 3.02 -15.21 -5.27
N ASP A 93 2.88 -15.49 -3.98
CA ASP A 93 1.66 -16.10 -3.44
C ASP A 93 0.47 -15.12 -3.48
N ASN A 94 -0.74 -15.65 -3.30
CA ASN A 94 -1.96 -14.84 -3.24
C ASN A 94 -1.87 -13.81 -2.11
N VAL A 95 -2.14 -12.55 -2.45
CA VAL A 95 -2.21 -11.43 -1.49
C VAL A 95 -3.27 -11.71 -0.44
N LYS A 96 -2.91 -11.57 0.83
CA LYS A 96 -3.76 -11.80 2.00
C LYS A 96 -3.69 -10.59 2.93
N ASN A 97 -4.44 -10.65 4.04
CA ASN A 97 -4.39 -9.64 5.11
C ASN A 97 -4.81 -8.23 4.66
N TYR A 98 -5.77 -8.15 3.73
CA TYR A 98 -6.37 -6.87 3.36
C TYR A 98 -6.93 -6.16 4.58
N LYS A 99 -6.68 -4.85 4.66
CA LYS A 99 -7.15 -3.99 5.76
C LYS A 99 -8.51 -3.38 5.45
N ASN A 100 -9.22 -3.04 6.50
CA ASN A 100 -10.50 -2.33 6.41
C ASN A 100 -10.31 -0.86 6.83
N TYR A 101 -10.79 0.06 6.01
CA TYR A 101 -10.81 1.50 6.28
C TYR A 101 -12.24 2.01 6.41
N PRO A 102 -12.51 2.93 7.35
CA PRO A 102 -13.86 3.47 7.53
C PRO A 102 -14.24 4.38 6.34
N MET A 103 -15.46 4.22 5.84
CA MET A 103 -16.04 5.13 4.86
C MET A 103 -16.44 6.45 5.52
N VAL A 104 -16.26 7.55 4.79
CA VAL A 104 -16.63 8.89 5.26
C VAL A 104 -17.66 9.52 4.30
N ASN A 105 -18.49 10.39 4.84
CA ASN A 105 -19.46 11.15 4.05
C ASN A 105 -18.79 12.36 3.36
N TYR A 106 -19.36 12.79 2.26
CA TYR A 106 -18.99 14.02 1.60
C TYR A 106 -19.22 15.22 2.53
N SER A 107 -18.20 16.04 2.70
CA SER A 107 -18.27 17.28 3.51
C SER A 107 -17.82 18.53 2.74
N GLY A 108 -17.84 18.44 1.43
CA GLY A 108 -17.45 19.54 0.52
C GLY A 108 -16.27 19.15 -0.37
N LYS A 109 -16.04 19.94 -1.41
CA LYS A 109 -15.02 19.72 -2.44
C LYS A 109 -13.62 19.54 -1.84
N GLU A 110 -13.26 20.39 -0.87
CA GLU A 110 -11.94 20.33 -0.22
C GLU A 110 -11.69 18.97 0.42
N SER A 111 -12.69 18.39 1.09
CA SER A 111 -12.54 17.07 1.72
C SER A 111 -12.29 15.94 0.72
N VAL A 112 -12.84 16.06 -0.49
CA VAL A 112 -12.61 15.12 -1.58
C VAL A 112 -11.20 15.31 -2.16
N VAL A 113 -10.76 16.55 -2.34
CA VAL A 113 -9.40 16.87 -2.80
C VAL A 113 -8.37 16.34 -1.81
N ASP A 114 -8.53 16.62 -0.52
CA ASP A 114 -7.63 16.14 0.55
C ASP A 114 -7.55 14.61 0.56
N TYR A 115 -8.67 13.92 0.39
CA TYR A 115 -8.70 12.46 0.28
C TYR A 115 -7.86 11.93 -0.88
N PHE A 116 -7.98 12.53 -2.06
CA PHE A 116 -7.20 12.10 -3.23
C PHE A 116 -5.72 12.49 -3.15
N GLU A 117 -5.39 13.59 -2.46
CA GLU A 117 -3.99 13.94 -2.16
C GLU A 117 -3.35 12.92 -1.23
N GLU A 118 -4.04 12.53 -0.16
CA GLU A 118 -3.59 11.49 0.76
C GLU A 118 -3.47 10.14 0.05
N LEU A 119 -4.43 9.78 -0.81
CA LEU A 119 -4.35 8.55 -1.60
C LEU A 119 -3.10 8.54 -2.50
N LEU A 120 -2.82 9.64 -3.20
CA LEU A 120 -1.64 9.76 -4.06
C LEU A 120 -0.34 9.64 -3.26
N GLU A 121 -0.25 10.28 -2.10
CA GLU A 121 0.91 10.19 -1.22
C GLU A 121 1.12 8.75 -0.72
N ASN A 122 0.04 8.07 -0.30
CA ASN A 122 0.10 6.68 0.13
C ASN A 122 0.56 5.74 -0.99
N VAL A 123 0.05 5.90 -2.22
CA VAL A 123 0.48 5.11 -3.38
C VAL A 123 1.98 5.28 -3.60
N LYS A 124 2.50 6.52 -3.62
CA LYS A 124 3.92 6.80 -3.80
C LYS A 124 4.79 6.20 -2.71
N ASN A 125 4.40 6.37 -1.44
CA ASN A 125 5.18 5.90 -0.30
C ASN A 125 5.26 4.37 -0.23
N LEU A 126 4.21 3.66 -0.66
CA LEU A 126 4.16 2.20 -0.61
C LEU A 126 4.86 1.53 -1.80
N THR A 127 5.20 2.27 -2.85
CA THR A 127 5.61 1.69 -4.14
C THR A 127 7.02 2.05 -4.58
N GLU A 128 7.79 2.74 -3.75
CA GLU A 128 9.12 3.27 -4.11
C GLU A 128 10.10 2.18 -4.56
N GLU A 129 10.02 0.97 -4.03
CA GLU A 129 10.95 -0.14 -4.23
C GLU A 129 10.44 -1.27 -5.16
N TYR A 130 9.24 -1.15 -5.73
CA TYR A 130 8.70 -2.22 -6.57
C TYR A 130 9.47 -2.41 -7.91
N PRO A 131 9.52 -3.67 -8.42
CA PRO A 131 10.13 -3.96 -9.71
C PRO A 131 9.40 -3.27 -10.87
N SER A 132 10.11 -3.06 -11.97
CA SER A 132 9.64 -2.22 -13.10
C SER A 132 8.31 -2.64 -13.70
N TYR A 133 7.99 -3.94 -13.73
CA TYR A 133 6.72 -4.43 -14.29
C TYR A 133 5.50 -4.02 -13.46
N LEU A 134 5.65 -3.93 -12.12
CA LEU A 134 4.60 -3.39 -11.24
C LEU A 134 4.58 -1.87 -11.26
N ARG A 135 5.74 -1.21 -11.34
CA ARG A 135 5.82 0.25 -11.37
C ARG A 135 5.06 0.85 -12.54
N ASN A 136 5.11 0.22 -13.72
CA ASN A 136 4.33 0.70 -14.86
C ASN A 136 2.81 0.69 -14.58
N LEU A 137 2.31 -0.34 -13.89
CA LEU A 137 0.90 -0.42 -13.50
C LEU A 137 0.55 0.60 -12.41
N ILE A 138 1.48 0.86 -11.50
CA ILE A 138 1.34 1.88 -10.46
C ILE A 138 1.36 3.29 -11.08
N ASP A 139 2.20 3.54 -12.07
CA ASP A 139 2.22 4.81 -12.81
C ASP A 139 0.86 5.10 -13.45
N ASP A 140 0.16 4.10 -14.00
CA ASP A 140 -1.19 4.26 -14.55
C ASP A 140 -2.22 4.60 -13.45
N ILE A 141 -2.09 4.01 -12.27
CA ILE A 141 -2.90 4.36 -11.08
C ILE A 141 -2.62 5.81 -10.65
N GLU A 142 -1.36 6.23 -10.58
CA GLU A 142 -0.99 7.61 -10.26
C GLU A 142 -1.54 8.60 -11.29
N VAL A 143 -1.51 8.26 -12.57
CA VAL A 143 -2.09 9.06 -13.64
C VAL A 143 -3.59 9.22 -13.46
N LEU A 144 -4.32 8.16 -13.10
CA LEU A 144 -5.75 8.23 -12.84
C LEU A 144 -6.05 9.14 -11.64
N ILE A 145 -5.32 9.00 -10.52
CA ILE A 145 -5.48 9.84 -9.33
C ILE A 145 -5.18 11.32 -9.65
N THR A 146 -4.07 11.61 -10.32
CA THR A 146 -3.67 12.99 -10.66
C THR A 146 -4.61 13.63 -11.66
N SER A 147 -5.14 12.87 -12.62
CA SER A 147 -6.16 13.33 -13.56
C SER A 147 -7.47 13.70 -12.84
N THR A 148 -7.85 12.88 -11.85
CA THR A 148 -9.02 13.16 -11.00
C THR A 148 -8.82 14.42 -10.17
N LEU A 149 -7.67 14.57 -9.52
CA LEU A 149 -7.30 15.79 -8.80
C LEU A 149 -7.34 17.04 -9.70
N TYR A 150 -6.83 16.95 -10.93
CA TYR A 150 -6.93 18.03 -11.88
C TYR A 150 -8.39 18.44 -12.15
N LYS A 151 -9.26 17.47 -12.43
CA LYS A 151 -10.69 17.71 -12.69
C LYS A 151 -11.37 18.36 -11.48
N LEU A 152 -11.14 17.80 -10.29
CA LEU A 152 -11.70 18.33 -9.03
C LEU A 152 -11.26 19.76 -8.73
N ARG A 153 -10.00 20.11 -8.98
CA ARG A 153 -9.44 21.43 -8.65
C ARG A 153 -9.75 22.51 -9.67
N LYS A 154 -9.84 22.14 -10.96
CA LYS A 154 -9.84 23.08 -12.06
C LYS A 154 -11.15 23.13 -12.84
N LEU A 155 -11.93 22.07 -12.82
CA LEU A 155 -13.11 21.94 -13.67
C LEU A 155 -14.43 21.85 -12.87
N SER A 156 -14.35 21.74 -11.55
CA SER A 156 -15.50 21.63 -10.65
C SER A 156 -15.81 22.93 -9.93
#